data_c0c9ec31b6d642e16c7629cfd02ff5b3
#
_entry.id   c0c9ec31b6d642e16c7629cfd02ff5b3
#
_cell.length_a   1.000
_cell.length_b   1.000
_cell.length_c   1.000
_cell.angle_alpha   90.00
_cell.angle_beta   90.00
_cell.angle_gamma   90.00
#
_symmetry.space_group_name_H-M   'P 1'
#
loop_
_entity.id
_entity.type
_entity.pdbx_description
1 polymer ?
#
loop_
_entity_poly.entity_id
_entity_poly.type
_entity_poly.pdbx_seq_one_letter_code
_entity_poly.pdbx_strand_id
1 'polypeptide(L)'
;MADIKIDESDSTKINLEVADSNDLNLKLTGGDKGLRLHMLETIYPVGSIYINAGVATNPGTLLGFGTWTAFGTGRTIVGVDSSDTDFDTVRETGGSKTHTLTVDELPSHTHTATLRGNGENETQSLPSASDNTDPSRTMTTDATGGGQAHTIVQPYITAYMWRRTA
;
A
#
# COMPACT_ATOMS: atom_id res chain seq x y z
N MET A 1 57.81 -3.36 -10.05
CA MET A 1 56.81 -2.60 -9.32
C MET A 1 56.60 -3.31 -8.00
N ALA A 2 56.77 -2.63 -6.88
CA ALA A 2 56.55 -3.22 -5.57
C ALA A 2 55.05 -3.17 -5.26
N ASP A 3 54.46 -4.33 -5.00
CA ASP A 3 53.10 -4.41 -4.58
C ASP A 3 52.98 -3.93 -3.12
N ILE A 4 52.07 -2.99 -2.83
CA ILE A 4 51.70 -2.62 -1.46
C ILE A 4 50.82 -3.74 -0.94
N LYS A 5 51.32 -4.57 -0.03
CA LYS A 5 50.51 -5.55 0.70
C LYS A 5 49.93 -4.86 1.93
N ILE A 6 48.62 -4.83 2.01
CA ILE A 6 47.88 -4.37 3.18
C ILE A 6 47.53 -5.61 3.96
N ASP A 7 48.07 -5.74 5.18
CA ASP A 7 47.76 -6.82 6.12
C ASP A 7 46.47 -6.43 6.89
N GLU A 8 45.46 -7.30 6.86
CA GLU A 8 44.18 -7.07 7.56
C GLU A 8 44.27 -7.20 9.06
N SER A 9 45.43 -7.59 9.60
CA SER A 9 45.65 -7.78 11.07
C SER A 9 45.82 -6.48 11.83
N ASP A 10 46.00 -5.35 11.12
CA ASP A 10 46.17 -4.03 11.74
C ASP A 10 44.97 -3.15 11.45
N SER A 11 44.26 -2.73 12.50
CA SER A 11 43.10 -1.84 12.42
C SER A 11 43.45 -0.39 12.08
N THR A 12 44.63 -0.15 11.53
CA THR A 12 45.12 1.16 11.13
C THR A 12 44.39 1.63 9.87
N LYS A 13 43.74 2.77 9.94
CA LYS A 13 43.10 3.40 8.78
C LYS A 13 44.15 3.75 7.75
N ILE A 14 44.03 3.22 6.52
CA ILE A 14 44.87 3.66 5.42
C ILE A 14 44.24 4.93 4.86
N ASN A 15 44.87 6.05 5.10
CA ASN A 15 44.56 7.31 4.46
C ASN A 15 45.31 7.37 3.12
N LEU A 16 44.61 7.22 2.01
CA LEU A 16 45.15 7.47 0.68
C LEU A 16 44.85 8.94 0.36
N GLU A 17 45.87 9.81 0.45
CA GLU A 17 45.76 11.17 -0.01
C GLU A 17 46.15 11.21 -1.49
N VAL A 18 45.26 11.65 -2.35
CA VAL A 18 45.50 11.89 -3.75
C VAL A 18 45.89 13.35 -3.89
N ALA A 19 47.17 13.60 -4.17
CA ALA A 19 47.73 14.94 -4.29
C ALA A 19 47.32 15.68 -5.59
N ASP A 20 46.65 15.01 -6.50
CA ASP A 20 46.25 15.58 -7.79
C ASP A 20 44.87 14.99 -8.22
N SER A 21 44.13 15.81 -8.99
CA SER A 21 42.75 15.54 -9.42
C SER A 21 42.57 14.43 -10.45
N ASN A 22 43.58 13.60 -10.66
CA ASN A 22 43.52 12.44 -11.55
C ASN A 22 43.03 11.21 -10.77
N ASP A 23 42.04 10.56 -11.33
CA ASP A 23 41.32 9.41 -10.79
C ASP A 23 42.22 8.39 -10.04
N LEU A 24 41.99 8.21 -8.75
CA LEU A 24 42.56 7.09 -8.01
C LEU A 24 41.84 5.80 -8.48
N ASN A 25 42.42 5.11 -9.45
CA ASN A 25 41.97 3.79 -9.85
C ASN A 25 42.46 2.75 -8.81
N LEU A 26 41.69 2.58 -7.71
CA LEU A 26 41.93 1.51 -6.77
C LEU A 26 41.40 0.18 -7.36
N LYS A 27 42.24 -0.54 -8.09
CA LYS A 27 41.93 -1.87 -8.59
C LYS A 27 42.18 -2.89 -7.47
N LEU A 28 41.16 -3.27 -6.75
CA LEU A 28 41.21 -4.37 -5.79
C LEU A 28 41.22 -5.70 -6.53
N THR A 29 42.40 -6.25 -6.83
CA THR A 29 42.56 -7.58 -7.41
C THR A 29 42.52 -8.61 -6.28
N GLY A 30 41.46 -9.35 -6.20
CA GLY A 30 41.34 -10.54 -5.34
C GLY A 30 40.48 -10.42 -4.09
N GLY A 31 39.86 -9.28 -3.80
CA GLY A 31 39.09 -9.10 -2.57
C GLY A 31 37.94 -8.10 -2.66
N ASP A 32 37.45 -7.81 -3.86
CA ASP A 32 36.41 -6.81 -4.12
C ASP A 32 35.08 -7.03 -3.37
N LYS A 33 34.92 -8.24 -2.80
CA LYS A 33 33.73 -8.61 -2.05
C LYS A 33 33.62 -7.86 -0.70
N GLY A 34 34.73 -7.58 -0.03
CA GLY A 34 34.72 -6.98 1.33
C GLY A 34 34.21 -5.56 1.31
N LEU A 35 34.81 -4.67 0.53
CA LEU A 35 34.40 -3.25 0.44
C LEU A 35 32.99 -3.10 -0.12
N ARG A 36 32.68 -3.83 -1.21
CA ARG A 36 31.35 -3.84 -1.80
C ARG A 36 30.30 -4.33 -0.81
N LEU A 37 30.57 -5.41 -0.09
CA LEU A 37 29.67 -5.96 0.91
C LEU A 37 29.43 -4.95 2.03
N HIS A 38 30.48 -4.33 2.57
CA HIS A 38 30.38 -3.32 3.62
C HIS A 38 29.55 -2.10 3.16
N MET A 39 29.75 -1.62 1.92
CA MET A 39 28.94 -0.55 1.34
C MET A 39 27.48 -0.95 1.24
N LEU A 40 27.18 -2.15 0.74
CA LEU A 40 25.82 -2.65 0.61
C LEU A 40 25.13 -2.86 1.96
N GLU A 41 25.85 -3.33 2.97
CA GLU A 41 25.35 -3.44 4.33
C GLU A 41 25.03 -2.10 4.98
N THR A 42 25.80 -1.07 4.65
CA THR A 42 25.56 0.31 5.10
C THR A 42 24.34 0.91 4.41
N ILE A 43 24.18 0.69 3.09
CA ILE A 43 23.07 1.21 2.31
C ILE A 43 21.76 0.47 2.65
N TYR A 44 21.85 -0.84 2.88
CA TYR A 44 20.71 -1.70 3.18
C TYR A 44 20.88 -2.43 4.51
N PRO A 45 20.80 -1.74 5.66
CA PRO A 45 20.77 -2.42 6.96
C PRO A 45 19.58 -3.39 7.06
N VAL A 46 19.63 -4.33 8.02
CA VAL A 46 18.50 -5.23 8.27
C VAL A 46 17.24 -4.41 8.56
N GLY A 47 16.15 -4.76 7.86
CA GLY A 47 14.89 -4.00 7.88
C GLY A 47 14.69 -3.10 6.66
N SER A 48 15.73 -2.77 5.89
CA SER A 48 15.61 -1.97 4.67
C SER A 48 14.71 -2.62 3.63
N ILE A 49 14.06 -1.77 2.84
CA ILE A 49 13.22 -2.19 1.71
C ILE A 49 13.95 -1.88 0.41
N TYR A 50 14.09 -2.90 -0.44
CA TYR A 50 14.54 -2.78 -1.83
C TYR A 50 13.34 -2.80 -2.76
N ILE A 51 13.25 -1.82 -3.65
CA ILE A 51 12.17 -1.70 -4.63
C ILE A 51 12.75 -1.76 -6.04
N ASN A 52 12.16 -2.57 -6.91
CA ASN A 52 12.56 -2.69 -8.31
C ASN A 52 11.34 -2.84 -9.22
N ALA A 53 11.21 -1.94 -10.18
CA ALA A 53 10.08 -1.94 -11.10
C ALA A 53 10.24 -2.88 -12.31
N GLY A 54 11.44 -3.43 -12.53
CA GLY A 54 11.73 -4.21 -13.74
C GLY A 54 12.18 -5.65 -13.50
N VAL A 55 12.76 -5.95 -12.32
CA VAL A 55 13.42 -7.25 -12.07
C VAL A 55 12.81 -7.95 -10.86
N ALA A 56 12.29 -9.16 -11.08
CA ALA A 56 11.68 -10.00 -10.07
C ALA A 56 12.69 -10.78 -9.21
N THR A 57 13.97 -10.76 -9.59
CA THR A 57 15.01 -11.55 -8.89
C THR A 57 15.19 -11.06 -7.47
N ASN A 58 15.24 -12.00 -6.53
CA ASN A 58 15.51 -11.72 -5.12
C ASN A 58 16.84 -10.94 -4.96
N PRO A 59 16.85 -9.83 -4.18
CA PRO A 59 18.06 -9.01 -4.01
C PRO A 59 19.25 -9.79 -3.45
N GLY A 60 19.03 -10.84 -2.64
CA GLY A 60 20.10 -11.71 -2.18
C GLY A 60 20.87 -12.36 -3.32
N THR A 61 20.17 -12.74 -4.39
CA THR A 61 20.79 -13.27 -5.62
C THR A 61 21.33 -12.14 -6.49
N LEU A 62 20.55 -11.06 -6.67
CA LEU A 62 20.90 -9.97 -7.57
C LEU A 62 22.12 -9.16 -7.08
N LEU A 63 22.15 -8.85 -5.79
CA LEU A 63 23.21 -8.07 -5.16
C LEU A 63 24.32 -8.94 -4.57
N GLY A 64 24.05 -10.23 -4.40
CA GLY A 64 25.00 -11.21 -3.85
C GLY A 64 25.20 -11.09 -2.34
N PHE A 65 24.24 -10.49 -1.62
CA PHE A 65 24.34 -10.37 -0.16
C PHE A 65 22.97 -10.35 0.54
N GLY A 66 22.97 -10.69 1.82
CA GLY A 66 21.82 -10.63 2.71
C GLY A 66 20.72 -11.63 2.40
N THR A 67 19.81 -11.78 3.33
CA THR A 67 18.57 -12.57 3.17
C THR A 67 17.41 -11.63 3.02
N TRP A 68 16.56 -11.88 2.01
CA TRP A 68 15.47 -11.00 1.63
C TRP A 68 14.18 -11.78 1.49
N THR A 69 13.10 -11.19 1.95
CA THR A 69 11.74 -11.71 1.80
C THR A 69 10.87 -10.73 1.06
N ALA A 70 9.90 -11.20 0.29
CA ALA A 70 8.91 -10.33 -0.34
C ALA A 70 8.19 -9.50 0.72
N PHE A 71 7.92 -8.24 0.40
CA PHE A 71 7.33 -7.28 1.32
C PHE A 71 6.19 -6.51 0.67
N GLY A 72 5.12 -6.25 1.42
CA GLY A 72 4.02 -5.40 0.99
C GLY A 72 3.26 -5.88 -0.25
N THR A 73 3.26 -7.18 -0.56
CA THR A 73 2.61 -7.75 -1.75
C THR A 73 1.13 -7.37 -1.82
N GLY A 74 0.76 -6.61 -2.86
CA GLY A 74 -0.60 -6.13 -3.09
C GLY A 74 -1.07 -5.07 -2.08
N ARG A 75 -0.15 -4.37 -1.40
CA ARG A 75 -0.43 -3.34 -0.39
C ARG A 75 0.30 -2.04 -0.70
N THR A 76 -0.27 -0.93 -0.27
CA THR A 76 0.39 0.37 -0.20
C THR A 76 1.15 0.47 1.13
N ILE A 77 2.36 1.03 1.11
CA ILE A 77 3.14 1.29 2.33
C ILE A 77 2.67 2.62 2.92
N VAL A 78 2.38 2.59 4.21
CA VAL A 78 2.02 3.76 5.03
C VAL A 78 3.08 3.95 6.11
N GLY A 79 3.35 5.19 6.49
CA GLY A 79 4.24 5.49 7.63
C GLY A 79 3.58 5.08 8.95
N VAL A 80 4.41 4.66 9.92
CA VAL A 80 3.92 4.39 11.29
C VAL A 80 3.51 5.70 11.94
N ASP A 81 2.33 5.73 12.54
CA ASP A 81 1.84 6.81 13.40
C ASP A 81 1.42 6.22 14.75
N SER A 82 2.23 6.43 15.77
CA SER A 82 1.97 5.91 17.13
C SER A 82 0.74 6.52 17.81
N SER A 83 0.15 7.53 17.24
CA SER A 83 -1.08 8.17 17.74
C SER A 83 -2.35 7.66 17.09
N ASP A 84 -2.24 6.89 16.01
CA ASP A 84 -3.36 6.32 15.26
C ASP A 84 -3.34 4.79 15.38
N THR A 85 -4.34 4.23 16.01
CA THR A 85 -4.46 2.78 16.28
C THR A 85 -4.52 1.90 15.03
N ASP A 86 -4.78 2.48 13.87
CA ASP A 86 -4.78 1.77 12.59
C ASP A 86 -3.37 1.65 11.98
N PHE A 87 -2.39 2.45 12.49
CA PHE A 87 -1.03 2.57 11.95
C PHE A 87 0.07 2.60 13.01
N ASP A 88 -0.20 2.17 14.25
CA ASP A 88 0.73 2.31 15.39
C ASP A 88 1.85 1.26 15.41
N THR A 89 1.66 0.15 14.74
CA THR A 89 2.56 -0.99 14.82
C THR A 89 3.30 -1.25 13.50
N VAL A 90 4.63 -1.36 13.55
CA VAL A 90 5.46 -1.67 12.37
C VAL A 90 5.02 -2.98 11.73
N ARG A 91 4.77 -2.95 10.41
CA ARG A 91 4.33 -4.10 9.59
C ARG A 91 2.89 -4.54 9.86
N GLU A 92 2.14 -3.76 10.56
CA GLU A 92 0.70 -3.98 10.67
C GLU A 92 0.05 -3.99 9.28
N THR A 93 -1.06 -4.69 9.14
CA THR A 93 -1.76 -4.79 7.86
C THR A 93 -3.25 -4.58 8.06
N GLY A 94 -3.81 -3.70 7.28
CA GLY A 94 -5.23 -3.36 7.32
C GLY A 94 -5.78 -3.02 5.93
N GLY A 95 -6.98 -2.41 5.95
CA GLY A 95 -7.67 -1.93 4.77
C GLY A 95 -8.34 -3.03 3.94
N SER A 96 -9.12 -2.60 2.96
CA SER A 96 -9.85 -3.45 2.02
C SER A 96 -9.65 -2.97 0.58
N LYS A 97 -9.88 -3.85 -0.38
CA LYS A 97 -9.90 -3.51 -1.81
C LYS A 97 -11.31 -3.19 -2.31
N THR A 98 -12.30 -3.63 -1.57
CA THR A 98 -13.71 -3.47 -1.94
C THR A 98 -14.52 -3.09 -0.72
N HIS A 99 -15.61 -2.38 -0.94
CA HIS A 99 -16.54 -1.99 0.10
C HIS A 99 -17.98 -2.16 -0.39
N THR A 100 -18.87 -2.65 0.47
CA THR A 100 -20.31 -2.66 0.25
C THR A 100 -20.92 -1.59 1.14
N LEU A 101 -21.60 -0.62 0.54
CA LEU A 101 -22.24 0.45 1.29
C LEU A 101 -23.27 -0.10 2.27
N THR A 102 -23.23 0.36 3.48
CA THR A 102 -24.27 0.17 4.50
C THR A 102 -25.33 1.28 4.40
N VAL A 103 -26.49 1.08 5.04
CA VAL A 103 -27.53 2.11 5.07
C VAL A 103 -27.04 3.39 5.75
N ASP A 104 -26.24 3.26 6.80
CA ASP A 104 -25.72 4.38 7.59
C ASP A 104 -24.68 5.22 6.83
N GLU A 105 -24.07 4.66 5.78
CA GLU A 105 -23.11 5.37 4.93
C GLU A 105 -23.77 6.13 3.77
N LEU A 106 -25.09 5.95 3.58
CA LEU A 106 -25.85 6.71 2.60
C LEU A 106 -26.26 8.07 3.18
N PRO A 107 -26.11 9.16 2.42
CA PRO A 107 -26.68 10.45 2.84
C PRO A 107 -28.18 10.33 3.10
N SER A 108 -28.67 10.98 4.15
CA SER A 108 -30.10 11.05 4.40
C SER A 108 -30.83 11.65 3.20
N HIS A 109 -31.81 10.98 2.68
CA HIS A 109 -32.60 11.42 1.53
C HIS A 109 -34.06 11.02 1.68
N THR A 110 -34.95 11.68 0.94
CA THR A 110 -36.39 11.45 0.92
C THR A 110 -36.84 11.25 -0.52
N HIS A 111 -37.90 10.45 -0.67
CA HIS A 111 -38.60 10.32 -1.94
C HIS A 111 -39.98 10.97 -1.85
N THR A 112 -40.34 11.74 -2.86
CA THR A 112 -41.68 12.31 -2.99
C THR A 112 -42.45 11.57 -4.08
N ALA A 113 -43.55 10.93 -3.72
CA ALA A 113 -44.46 10.34 -4.68
C ALA A 113 -45.69 11.24 -4.83
N THR A 114 -46.01 11.68 -6.05
CA THR A 114 -47.23 12.43 -6.34
C THR A 114 -48.29 11.43 -6.79
N LEU A 115 -49.29 11.25 -5.95
CA LEU A 115 -50.45 10.44 -6.25
C LEU A 115 -51.51 11.29 -6.95
N ARG A 116 -51.97 10.90 -8.11
CA ARG A 116 -53.13 11.53 -8.78
C ARG A 116 -54.38 10.79 -8.32
N GLY A 117 -55.29 11.49 -7.69
CA GLY A 117 -56.62 11.00 -7.47
C GLY A 117 -57.39 11.03 -8.80
N ASN A 118 -57.94 9.88 -9.22
CA ASN A 118 -58.88 9.86 -10.33
C ASN A 118 -60.24 10.29 -9.85
N GLY A 119 -60.85 11.24 -10.55
CA GLY A 119 -62.23 11.69 -10.28
C GLY A 119 -63.26 10.59 -10.51
N GLU A 120 -64.15 10.56 -9.62
CA GLU A 120 -65.57 10.09 -9.68
C GLU A 120 -65.94 8.69 -10.15
N ASN A 121 -65.07 7.73 -10.49
CA ASN A 121 -65.60 6.41 -10.86
C ASN A 121 -64.64 5.24 -10.67
N GLU A 122 -63.87 5.19 -9.59
CA GLU A 122 -62.88 4.12 -9.51
C GLU A 122 -62.98 3.35 -8.20
N THR A 123 -63.18 2.05 -8.33
CA THR A 123 -63.05 1.04 -7.30
C THR A 123 -61.60 0.88 -6.76
N GLN A 124 -60.71 1.76 -7.13
CA GLN A 124 -59.31 1.91 -6.62
C GLN A 124 -59.05 3.36 -6.20
N SER A 125 -59.89 3.92 -5.32
CA SER A 125 -59.58 5.21 -4.75
C SER A 125 -58.40 5.11 -3.83
N LEU A 126 -57.40 5.92 -4.14
CA LEU A 126 -56.38 6.29 -3.14
C LEU A 126 -57.09 6.95 -1.97
N PRO A 127 -56.77 6.64 -0.72
CA PRO A 127 -57.45 7.25 0.41
C PRO A 127 -57.34 8.75 0.35
N SER A 128 -58.47 9.42 0.30
CA SER A 128 -58.55 10.87 0.49
C SER A 128 -58.00 11.18 1.89
N ALA A 129 -57.15 12.17 2.00
CA ALA A 129 -56.61 12.64 3.29
C ALA A 129 -57.66 13.16 4.26
N SER A 130 -58.95 13.10 3.93
CA SER A 130 -60.06 13.58 4.75
C SER A 130 -60.81 12.47 5.46
N ASP A 131 -60.55 11.18 5.22
CA ASP A 131 -61.24 10.09 5.92
C ASP A 131 -60.30 9.49 6.97
N ASN A 132 -60.55 9.87 8.22
CA ASN A 132 -59.76 9.47 9.40
C ASN A 132 -60.03 8.00 9.81
N THR A 133 -60.62 7.18 8.95
CA THR A 133 -61.01 5.79 9.29
C THR A 133 -60.23 4.74 8.50
N ASP A 134 -59.34 5.11 7.60
CA ASP A 134 -58.55 4.16 6.80
C ASP A 134 -57.18 3.90 7.47
N PRO A 135 -56.86 2.63 7.76
CA PRO A 135 -55.55 2.28 8.30
C PRO A 135 -54.48 2.69 7.31
N SER A 136 -53.42 3.32 7.80
CA SER A 136 -52.25 3.81 7.02
C SER A 136 -51.82 2.78 5.97
N ARG A 137 -52.00 3.11 4.69
CA ARG A 137 -51.45 2.32 3.58
C ARG A 137 -50.00 2.63 3.39
N THR A 138 -49.15 1.65 3.58
CA THR A 138 -47.74 1.75 3.25
C THR A 138 -47.56 1.54 1.74
N MET A 139 -47.07 2.53 1.04
CA MET A 139 -46.56 2.37 -0.32
C MET A 139 -45.14 1.86 -0.25
N THR A 140 -44.90 0.72 -0.86
CA THR A 140 -43.54 0.21 -1.04
C THR A 140 -43.13 0.49 -2.48
N THR A 141 -42.03 1.22 -2.67
CA THR A 141 -41.40 1.33 -3.98
C THR A 141 -40.56 0.09 -4.25
N ASP A 142 -40.39 -0.27 -5.51
CA ASP A 142 -39.49 -1.35 -5.87
C ASP A 142 -38.06 -1.07 -5.41
N ALA A 143 -37.38 -2.12 -4.97
CA ALA A 143 -36.00 -2.02 -4.56
C ALA A 143 -35.12 -1.64 -5.76
N THR A 144 -34.30 -0.63 -5.61
CA THR A 144 -33.32 -0.19 -6.62
C THR A 144 -31.92 -0.35 -6.05
N GLY A 145 -31.06 -1.01 -6.80
CA GLY A 145 -29.68 -1.28 -6.42
C GLY A 145 -29.41 -2.76 -6.16
N GLY A 146 -28.17 -3.20 -6.37
CA GLY A 146 -27.78 -4.61 -6.31
C GLY A 146 -27.07 -5.02 -5.02
N GLY A 147 -26.77 -4.09 -4.10
CA GLY A 147 -26.02 -4.37 -2.88
C GLY A 147 -24.62 -4.95 -3.12
N GLN A 148 -24.07 -4.78 -4.32
CA GLN A 148 -22.77 -5.33 -4.68
C GLN A 148 -21.62 -4.45 -4.15
N ALA A 149 -20.53 -5.12 -3.74
CA ALA A 149 -19.33 -4.41 -3.37
C ALA A 149 -18.72 -3.68 -4.58
N HIS A 150 -18.28 -2.46 -4.37
CA HIS A 150 -17.52 -1.69 -5.37
C HIS A 150 -16.04 -1.62 -5.00
N THR A 151 -15.19 -1.37 -5.98
CA THR A 151 -13.75 -1.21 -5.78
C THR A 151 -13.44 0.16 -5.17
N ILE A 152 -12.57 0.17 -4.15
CA ILE A 152 -12.05 1.38 -3.50
C ILE A 152 -10.54 1.54 -3.69
N VAL A 153 -9.96 0.80 -4.63
CA VAL A 153 -8.53 0.85 -4.94
C VAL A 153 -8.22 2.11 -5.75
N GLN A 154 -7.33 2.96 -5.24
CA GLN A 154 -6.80 4.10 -5.98
C GLN A 154 -5.95 3.66 -7.19
N PRO A 155 -5.74 4.53 -8.20
CA PRO A 155 -4.78 4.25 -9.27
C PRO A 155 -3.41 3.90 -8.70
N TYR A 156 -2.77 2.85 -9.22
CA TYR A 156 -1.51 2.35 -8.71
C TYR A 156 -0.58 1.88 -9.84
N ILE A 157 0.69 1.77 -9.53
CA ILE A 157 1.70 1.07 -10.32
C ILE A 157 2.38 0.03 -9.43
N THR A 158 2.66 -1.13 -9.97
CA THR A 158 3.28 -2.22 -9.20
C THR A 158 4.79 -2.24 -9.38
N ALA A 159 5.50 -2.61 -8.31
CA ALA A 159 6.92 -2.90 -8.31
C ALA A 159 7.19 -4.12 -7.40
N TYR A 160 8.32 -4.78 -7.60
CA TYR A 160 8.80 -5.80 -6.69
C TYR A 160 9.39 -5.13 -5.46
N MET A 161 8.93 -5.52 -4.29
CA MET A 161 9.40 -5.02 -3.01
C MET A 161 9.93 -6.17 -2.15
N TRP A 162 11.11 -5.97 -1.57
CA TRP A 162 11.79 -6.95 -0.74
C TRP A 162 12.30 -6.29 0.53
N ARG A 163 12.15 -6.97 1.66
CA ARG A 163 12.70 -6.51 2.94
C ARG A 163 13.90 -7.37 3.34
N ARG A 164 15.01 -6.73 3.69
CA ARG A 164 16.18 -7.43 4.23
C ARG A 164 15.86 -7.99 5.63
N THR A 165 16.17 -9.27 5.86
CA THR A 165 15.93 -9.99 7.12
C THR A 165 17.21 -10.41 7.84
N ALA A 166 18.30 -10.56 7.09
CA ALA A 166 19.62 -10.84 7.65
C ALA A 166 20.72 -10.31 6.71
#